data_90fecb911ad280f8d343b616782efc07
#
_entry.id   90fecb911ad280f8d343b616782efc07
#
_cell.length_a   1.000
_cell.length_b   1.000
_cell.length_c   1.000
_cell.angle_alpha   90.00
_cell.angle_beta   90.00
_cell.angle_gamma   90.00
#
_symmetry.space_group_name_H-M   'P 1'
#
loop_
_entity.id
_entity.type
_entity.pdbx_description
1 polymer ?
#
loop_
_entity_poly.entity_id
_entity_poly.type
_entity_poly.pdbx_seq_one_letter_code
_entity_poly.pdbx_strand_id
1 'polypeptide(L)'
;MKAYIFTGKIIPERALLDITEVQFGILASEDVPPGELFVEIIKSQIIARFLAPAEVKNIFSLRNAVEDAVRMLLDAAGYFHGYGYDVEIVSLILPESSQKYVFGIDVPVLAGLCEKVGLTYNDIMAAVAKSDGGHLRHALADVREAIKSPRDTGFFCYRAIESLKNCCAFRNHMLPEDSASWERFRETYSITKEQIMKIKMFADQARHGNHSLAQPMGDKQRADIFKTTWNIINVYILGERKGQNQRS
;
A
#
# COMPACT_ATOMS: atom_id res chain seq x y z
N MET A 1 -29.17 -13.56 -7.98
CA MET A 1 -28.05 -13.05 -7.16
C MET A 1 -26.77 -13.40 -7.88
N LYS A 2 -25.81 -12.48 -7.95
CA LYS A 2 -24.48 -12.72 -8.50
C LYS A 2 -23.56 -13.26 -7.41
N ALA A 3 -22.79 -14.31 -7.74
CA ALA A 3 -21.85 -14.92 -6.81
C ALA A 3 -20.41 -14.66 -7.25
N TYR A 4 -19.57 -14.30 -6.29
CA TYR A 4 -18.13 -14.04 -6.45
C TYR A 4 -17.38 -14.87 -5.42
N ILE A 5 -16.54 -15.82 -5.86
CA ILE A 5 -15.79 -16.71 -4.99
C ILE A 5 -14.32 -16.33 -5.01
N PHE A 6 -13.81 -15.87 -3.89
CA PHE A 6 -12.41 -15.54 -3.71
C PHE A 6 -11.66 -16.69 -3.04
N THR A 7 -10.43 -16.88 -3.45
CA THR A 7 -9.47 -17.73 -2.76
C THR A 7 -8.25 -16.95 -2.36
N GLY A 8 -7.67 -17.33 -1.25
CA GLY A 8 -6.50 -16.65 -0.71
C GLY A 8 -5.79 -17.50 0.32
N LYS A 9 -4.80 -16.91 0.96
CA LYS A 9 -4.03 -17.58 2.01
C LYS A 9 -3.64 -16.62 3.12
N ILE A 10 -3.41 -17.16 4.31
CA ILE A 10 -2.87 -16.46 5.46
C ILE A 10 -1.36 -16.68 5.49
N ILE A 11 -0.65 -15.63 5.82
CA ILE A 11 0.80 -15.65 5.94
C ILE A 11 1.17 -15.42 7.43
N PRO A 12 2.05 -16.23 8.00
CA PRO A 12 2.73 -17.40 7.38
C PRO A 12 1.81 -18.63 7.30
N GLU A 13 1.85 -19.35 6.18
CA GLU A 13 1.01 -20.55 5.95
C GLU A 13 1.19 -21.63 7.04
N ARG A 14 2.36 -21.70 7.67
CA ARG A 14 2.64 -22.61 8.80
C ARG A 14 1.80 -22.36 10.06
N ALA A 15 1.07 -21.25 10.11
CA ALA A 15 0.18 -20.94 11.23
C ALA A 15 -0.98 -21.93 11.35
N LEU A 16 -1.38 -22.59 10.24
CA LEU A 16 -2.46 -23.58 10.16
C LEU A 16 -3.74 -23.09 10.85
N LEU A 17 -4.08 -21.80 10.65
CA LEU A 17 -5.25 -21.19 11.27
C LEU A 17 -6.54 -21.75 10.65
N ASP A 18 -7.50 -22.08 11.51
CA ASP A 18 -8.84 -22.48 11.13
C ASP A 18 -9.85 -21.49 11.74
N ILE A 19 -10.74 -20.96 10.90
CA ILE A 19 -11.89 -20.12 11.31
C ILE A 19 -13.12 -20.65 10.58
N THR A 20 -14.13 -21.05 11.35
CA THR A 20 -15.44 -21.46 10.79
C THR A 20 -16.09 -20.29 10.07
N GLU A 21 -16.99 -20.57 9.13
CA GLU A 21 -17.65 -19.56 8.31
C GLU A 21 -18.22 -18.41 9.15
N VAL A 22 -17.79 -17.19 8.80
CA VAL A 22 -18.26 -15.92 9.38
C VAL A 22 -18.95 -15.11 8.28
N GLN A 23 -20.08 -14.50 8.62
CA GLN A 23 -20.86 -13.68 7.70
C GLN A 23 -20.65 -12.19 7.99
N PHE A 24 -20.47 -11.41 6.93
CA PHE A 24 -20.35 -9.95 6.95
C PHE A 24 -21.36 -9.31 5.99
N GLY A 25 -21.92 -8.17 6.37
CA GLY A 25 -22.60 -7.27 5.44
C GLY A 25 -21.59 -6.34 4.77
N ILE A 26 -21.53 -6.33 3.45
CA ILE A 26 -20.77 -5.33 2.69
C ILE A 26 -21.71 -4.20 2.30
N LEU A 27 -21.35 -2.98 2.71
CA LEU A 27 -22.11 -1.78 2.38
C LEU A 27 -21.88 -1.37 0.93
N ALA A 28 -22.88 -0.71 0.35
CA ALA A 28 -22.78 -0.18 -1.01
C ALA A 28 -21.66 0.86 -1.12
N SER A 29 -20.91 0.80 -2.21
CA SER A 29 -19.98 1.82 -2.65
C SER A 29 -20.25 2.18 -4.12
N GLU A 30 -19.47 3.09 -4.70
CA GLU A 30 -19.58 3.43 -6.12
C GLU A 30 -19.42 2.22 -7.05
N ASP A 31 -18.51 1.29 -6.68
CA ASP A 31 -18.08 0.17 -7.51
C ASP A 31 -18.65 -1.18 -7.08
N VAL A 32 -19.07 -1.31 -5.82
CA VAL A 32 -19.51 -2.57 -5.22
C VAL A 32 -20.93 -2.41 -4.70
N PRO A 33 -21.91 -3.21 -5.19
CA PRO A 33 -23.26 -3.20 -4.63
C PRO A 33 -23.26 -3.75 -3.21
N PRO A 34 -24.30 -3.47 -2.41
CA PRO A 34 -24.43 -4.09 -1.10
C PRO A 34 -24.62 -5.60 -1.25
N GLY A 35 -24.15 -6.37 -0.29
CA GLY A 35 -24.26 -7.82 -0.34
C GLY A 35 -23.77 -8.49 0.93
N GLU A 36 -23.80 -9.81 0.88
CA GLU A 36 -23.37 -10.67 1.99
C GLU A 36 -22.08 -11.39 1.62
N LEU A 37 -21.10 -11.31 2.50
CA LEU A 37 -19.80 -11.95 2.40
C LEU A 37 -19.69 -13.05 3.45
N PHE A 38 -19.42 -14.26 3.00
CA PHE A 38 -19.14 -15.43 3.84
C PHE A 38 -17.67 -15.75 3.73
N VAL A 39 -16.96 -15.83 4.84
CA VAL A 39 -15.53 -16.11 4.91
C VAL A 39 -15.30 -17.35 5.75
N GLU A 40 -14.59 -18.31 5.18
CA GLU A 40 -14.12 -19.52 5.86
C GLU A 40 -12.61 -19.64 5.68
N ILE A 41 -11.92 -20.07 6.72
CA ILE A 41 -10.48 -20.29 6.70
C ILE A 41 -10.20 -21.71 7.17
N ILE A 42 -9.55 -22.50 6.30
CA ILE A 42 -9.22 -23.90 6.57
C ILE A 42 -7.71 -24.07 6.37
N LYS A 43 -6.99 -24.39 7.44
CA LYS A 43 -5.52 -24.57 7.43
C LYS A 43 -4.81 -23.43 6.71
N SER A 44 -5.16 -22.21 7.11
CA SER A 44 -4.66 -20.95 6.52
C SER A 44 -5.02 -20.71 5.04
N GLN A 45 -5.91 -21.51 4.44
CA GLN A 45 -6.48 -21.25 3.13
C GLN A 45 -7.82 -20.53 3.27
N ILE A 46 -7.99 -19.44 2.52
CA ILE A 46 -9.18 -18.60 2.56
C ILE A 46 -10.14 -19.01 1.44
N ILE A 47 -11.40 -19.17 1.78
CA ILE A 47 -12.53 -19.26 0.85
C ILE A 47 -13.50 -18.14 1.27
N ALA A 48 -13.70 -17.15 0.39
CA ALA A 48 -14.64 -16.08 0.66
C ALA A 48 -15.66 -15.97 -0.47
N ARG A 49 -16.96 -15.97 -0.12
CA ARG A 49 -18.06 -15.98 -1.06
C ARG A 49 -18.92 -14.73 -0.86
N PHE A 50 -18.90 -13.84 -1.84
CA PHE A 50 -19.72 -12.64 -1.86
C PHE A 50 -20.97 -12.86 -2.73
N LEU A 51 -22.13 -12.54 -2.19
CA LEU A 51 -23.42 -12.64 -2.87
C LEU A 51 -24.04 -11.24 -2.97
N ALA A 52 -24.31 -10.78 -4.18
CA ALA A 52 -24.86 -9.46 -4.43
C ALA A 52 -26.11 -9.49 -5.32
N PRO A 53 -27.06 -8.54 -5.15
CA PRO A 53 -28.24 -8.43 -6.00
C PRO A 53 -27.92 -7.90 -7.40
N ALA A 54 -26.81 -7.21 -7.58
CA ALA A 54 -26.37 -6.60 -8.83
C ALA A 54 -24.92 -6.94 -9.15
N GLU A 55 -24.50 -6.63 -10.37
CA GLU A 55 -23.12 -6.85 -10.82
C GLU A 55 -22.15 -5.84 -10.18
N VAL A 56 -20.97 -6.32 -9.83
CA VAL A 56 -19.85 -5.51 -9.34
C VAL A 56 -19.19 -4.79 -10.51
N LYS A 57 -19.06 -3.48 -10.44
CA LYS A 57 -18.44 -2.68 -11.51
C LYS A 57 -16.91 -2.82 -11.55
N ASN A 58 -16.29 -2.98 -10.37
CA ASN A 58 -14.85 -3.09 -10.23
C ASN A 58 -14.48 -4.23 -9.29
N ILE A 59 -13.91 -5.31 -9.85
CA ILE A 59 -13.52 -6.49 -9.10
C ILE A 59 -12.35 -6.23 -8.13
N PHE A 60 -11.51 -5.23 -8.41
CA PHE A 60 -10.41 -4.85 -7.50
C PHE A 60 -10.94 -4.14 -6.25
N SER A 61 -11.96 -3.29 -6.39
CA SER A 61 -12.65 -2.69 -5.25
C SER A 61 -13.32 -3.75 -4.38
N LEU A 62 -13.97 -4.75 -4.99
CA LEU A 62 -14.53 -5.88 -4.24
C LEU A 62 -13.44 -6.73 -3.57
N ARG A 63 -12.34 -7.03 -4.28
CA ARG A 63 -11.18 -7.74 -3.70
C ARG A 63 -10.67 -7.02 -2.45
N ASN A 64 -10.55 -5.70 -2.49
CA ASN A 64 -10.09 -4.91 -1.35
C ASN A 64 -11.07 -4.98 -0.17
N ALA A 65 -12.39 -4.95 -0.43
CA ALA A 65 -13.41 -5.10 0.62
C ALA A 65 -13.37 -6.51 1.26
N VAL A 66 -13.16 -7.55 0.47
CA VAL A 66 -12.99 -8.93 0.96
C VAL A 66 -11.73 -9.04 1.80
N GLU A 67 -10.61 -8.49 1.34
CA GLU A 67 -9.36 -8.49 2.07
C GLU A 67 -9.49 -7.78 3.42
N ASP A 68 -10.14 -6.61 3.46
CA ASP A 68 -10.41 -5.86 4.70
C ASP A 68 -11.23 -6.69 5.71
N ALA A 69 -12.27 -7.39 5.24
CA ALA A 69 -13.09 -8.25 6.11
C ALA A 69 -12.29 -9.43 6.68
N VAL A 70 -11.47 -10.09 5.85
CA VAL A 70 -10.57 -11.17 6.31
C VAL A 70 -9.53 -10.62 7.28
N ARG A 71 -8.93 -9.48 6.98
CA ARG A 71 -7.92 -8.84 7.83
C ARG A 71 -8.47 -8.54 9.22
N MET A 72 -9.71 -8.08 9.32
CA MET A 72 -10.36 -7.85 10.61
C MET A 72 -10.43 -9.12 11.48
N LEU A 73 -10.72 -10.28 10.88
CA LEU A 73 -10.71 -11.58 11.61
C LEU A 73 -9.28 -11.92 12.08
N LEU A 74 -8.29 -11.70 11.20
CA LEU A 74 -6.90 -12.01 11.50
C LEU A 74 -6.31 -11.09 12.56
N ASP A 75 -6.66 -9.81 12.54
CA ASP A 75 -6.23 -8.84 13.54
C ASP A 75 -6.77 -9.20 14.92
N ALA A 76 -8.05 -9.61 15.00
CA ALA A 76 -8.65 -10.09 16.25
C ALA A 76 -7.97 -11.38 16.76
N ALA A 77 -7.77 -12.37 15.90
CA ALA A 77 -7.07 -13.60 16.24
C ALA A 77 -5.61 -13.35 16.61
N GLY A 78 -4.93 -12.50 15.85
CA GLY A 78 -3.54 -12.11 16.08
C GLY A 78 -3.36 -11.39 17.41
N TYR A 79 -4.25 -10.45 17.72
CA TYR A 79 -4.25 -9.77 19.01
C TYR A 79 -4.44 -10.76 20.19
N PHE A 80 -5.42 -11.66 20.04
CA PHE A 80 -5.72 -12.66 21.07
C PHE A 80 -4.55 -13.60 21.35
N HIS A 81 -3.83 -14.04 20.31
CA HIS A 81 -2.74 -14.99 20.41
C HIS A 81 -1.33 -14.36 20.49
N GLY A 82 -1.20 -13.05 20.28
CA GLY A 82 0.09 -12.36 20.15
C GLY A 82 0.83 -12.70 18.85
N TYR A 83 0.11 -12.95 17.76
CA TYR A 83 0.66 -13.33 16.45
C TYR A 83 0.43 -12.25 15.41
N GLY A 84 1.40 -12.05 14.52
CA GLY A 84 1.29 -11.18 13.36
C GLY A 84 0.91 -11.98 12.12
N TYR A 85 -0.38 -12.04 11.82
CA TYR A 85 -0.86 -12.64 10.57
C TYR A 85 -0.91 -11.58 9.47
N ASP A 86 -0.77 -12.04 8.22
CA ASP A 86 -1.04 -11.26 7.02
C ASP A 86 -1.96 -12.06 6.09
N VAL A 87 -2.57 -11.40 5.11
CA VAL A 87 -3.53 -11.98 4.18
C VAL A 87 -3.15 -11.68 2.74
N GLU A 88 -3.37 -12.67 1.87
CA GLU A 88 -3.24 -12.50 0.43
C GLU A 88 -4.48 -13.08 -0.26
N ILE A 89 -5.29 -12.25 -0.90
CA ILE A 89 -6.38 -12.69 -1.78
C ILE A 89 -5.80 -12.93 -3.17
N VAL A 90 -5.76 -14.19 -3.57
CA VAL A 90 -5.03 -14.64 -4.77
C VAL A 90 -5.90 -14.65 -6.01
N SER A 91 -7.15 -15.11 -5.90
CA SER A 91 -7.99 -15.25 -7.09
C SER A 91 -9.47 -15.01 -6.83
N LEU A 92 -10.18 -14.70 -7.91
CA LEU A 92 -11.63 -14.61 -7.98
C LEU A 92 -12.14 -15.57 -9.05
N ILE A 93 -13.18 -16.32 -8.71
CA ILE A 93 -13.93 -17.18 -9.64
C ILE A 93 -15.35 -16.62 -9.75
N LEU A 94 -15.82 -16.45 -10.98
CA LEU A 94 -17.20 -16.11 -11.31
C LEU A 94 -17.92 -17.40 -11.71
N PRO A 95 -18.74 -18.03 -10.84
CA PRO A 95 -19.33 -19.33 -11.13
C PRO A 95 -20.24 -19.34 -12.37
N GLU A 96 -20.97 -18.24 -12.60
CA GLU A 96 -21.94 -18.13 -13.72
C GLU A 96 -21.26 -18.17 -15.09
N SER A 97 -20.05 -17.59 -15.22
CA SER A 97 -19.31 -17.52 -16.48
C SER A 97 -18.10 -18.46 -16.54
N SER A 98 -17.82 -19.17 -15.46
CA SER A 98 -16.59 -19.97 -15.27
C SER A 98 -15.29 -19.17 -15.47
N GLN A 99 -15.36 -17.84 -15.44
CA GLN A 99 -14.20 -16.99 -15.54
C GLN A 99 -13.41 -17.00 -14.22
N LYS A 100 -12.09 -17.00 -14.36
CA LYS A 100 -11.15 -16.90 -13.23
C LYS A 100 -10.22 -15.75 -13.45
N TYR A 101 -10.09 -14.92 -12.42
CA TYR A 101 -9.10 -13.85 -12.31
C TYR A 101 -8.04 -14.24 -11.29
N VAL A 102 -6.77 -14.01 -11.61
CA VAL A 102 -5.67 -14.11 -10.65
C VAL A 102 -5.17 -12.71 -10.40
N PHE A 103 -5.18 -12.29 -9.16
CA PHE A 103 -4.71 -10.96 -8.78
C PHE A 103 -3.19 -10.94 -8.78
N GLY A 104 -2.61 -9.98 -9.50
CA GLY A 104 -1.18 -9.73 -9.48
C GLY A 104 -0.73 -9.08 -8.18
N ILE A 105 0.57 -9.12 -7.95
CA ILE A 105 1.22 -8.40 -6.83
C ILE A 105 1.73 -7.02 -7.25
N ASP A 106 1.68 -6.73 -8.53
CA ASP A 106 2.13 -5.49 -9.14
C ASP A 106 1.06 -4.40 -9.08
N VAL A 107 1.51 -3.18 -9.08
CA VAL A 107 0.69 -1.99 -9.32
C VAL A 107 1.02 -1.50 -10.72
N PRO A 108 0.18 -1.76 -11.75
CA PRO A 108 0.54 -1.53 -13.15
C PRO A 108 0.99 -0.11 -13.45
N VAL A 109 0.48 0.87 -12.72
CA VAL A 109 0.84 2.29 -12.87
C VAL A 109 2.29 2.59 -12.49
N LEU A 110 2.96 1.70 -11.77
CA LEU A 110 4.35 1.83 -11.32
C LEU A 110 5.34 1.14 -12.27
N ALA A 111 4.84 0.29 -13.17
CA ALA A 111 5.67 -0.46 -14.09
C ALA A 111 6.55 0.48 -14.95
N GLY A 112 7.84 0.22 -14.96
CA GLY A 112 8.81 0.96 -15.76
C GLY A 112 9.09 2.41 -15.31
N LEU A 113 8.60 2.87 -14.16
CA LEU A 113 8.85 4.25 -13.71
C LEU A 113 10.32 4.51 -13.37
N CYS A 114 11.04 3.52 -12.86
CA CYS A 114 12.47 3.63 -12.57
C CYS A 114 13.28 3.68 -13.87
N GLU A 115 13.00 2.78 -14.81
CA GLU A 115 13.69 2.68 -16.11
C GLU A 115 13.49 3.96 -16.93
N LYS A 116 12.30 4.55 -16.92
CA LYS A 116 12.00 5.82 -17.64
C LYS A 116 12.91 6.98 -17.23
N VAL A 117 13.42 6.97 -16.00
CA VAL A 117 14.37 8.00 -15.50
C VAL A 117 15.81 7.50 -15.46
N GLY A 118 16.09 6.34 -16.06
CA GLY A 118 17.44 5.76 -16.12
C GLY A 118 17.95 5.25 -14.78
N LEU A 119 17.06 4.86 -13.88
CA LEU A 119 17.37 4.22 -12.60
C LEU A 119 17.45 2.71 -12.79
N THR A 120 18.52 2.11 -12.28
CA THR A 120 18.71 0.66 -12.27
C THR A 120 18.54 0.10 -10.86
N TYR A 121 18.34 -1.21 -10.76
CA TYR A 121 18.34 -1.91 -9.46
C TYR A 121 19.64 -1.67 -8.69
N ASN A 122 20.79 -1.66 -9.38
CA ASN A 122 22.09 -1.42 -8.76
C ASN A 122 22.23 0.00 -8.18
N ASP A 123 21.63 1.02 -8.82
CA ASP A 123 21.60 2.39 -8.27
C ASP A 123 20.84 2.42 -6.95
N ILE A 124 19.70 1.72 -6.89
CA ILE A 124 18.89 1.62 -5.67
C ILE A 124 19.68 0.93 -4.56
N MET A 125 20.30 -0.21 -4.87
CA MET A 125 21.10 -0.98 -3.91
C MET A 125 22.32 -0.18 -3.41
N ALA A 126 23.00 0.54 -4.29
CA ALA A 126 24.12 1.42 -3.94
C ALA A 126 23.68 2.55 -2.99
N ALA A 127 22.52 3.14 -3.21
CA ALA A 127 21.95 4.16 -2.34
C ALA A 127 21.56 3.60 -0.96
N VAL A 128 20.93 2.41 -0.93
CA VAL A 128 20.55 1.70 0.31
C VAL A 128 21.77 1.29 1.13
N ALA A 129 22.88 0.92 0.49
CA ALA A 129 24.09 0.46 1.16
C ALA A 129 24.94 1.59 1.80
N LYS A 130 24.62 2.85 1.57
CA LYS A 130 25.30 3.97 2.21
C LYS A 130 25.17 3.94 3.73
N SER A 131 26.11 4.59 4.43
CA SER A 131 26.09 4.67 5.91
C SER A 131 24.80 5.28 6.47
N ASP A 132 24.20 6.22 5.74
CA ASP A 132 22.91 6.86 6.05
C ASP A 132 21.74 6.32 5.21
N GLY A 133 21.96 5.24 4.48
CA GLY A 133 20.95 4.55 3.66
C GLY A 133 19.77 3.93 4.45
N GLY A 134 19.84 3.98 5.79
CA GLY A 134 18.76 3.54 6.67
C GLY A 134 17.43 4.23 6.39
N HIS A 135 17.45 5.53 6.14
CA HIS A 135 16.25 6.30 5.81
C HIS A 135 15.61 5.85 4.48
N LEU A 136 16.42 5.56 3.46
CA LEU A 136 15.93 5.02 2.20
C LEU A 136 15.35 3.62 2.39
N ARG A 137 15.99 2.75 3.19
CA ARG A 137 15.45 1.42 3.52
C ARG A 137 14.08 1.51 4.17
N HIS A 138 13.89 2.44 5.11
CA HIS A 138 12.57 2.69 5.72
C HIS A 138 11.56 3.19 4.69
N ALA A 139 11.95 4.14 3.84
CA ALA A 139 11.08 4.63 2.78
C ALA A 139 10.63 3.51 1.81
N LEU A 140 11.56 2.63 1.40
CA LEU A 140 11.23 1.49 0.54
C LEU A 140 10.34 0.45 1.25
N ALA A 141 10.52 0.25 2.56
CA ALA A 141 9.62 -0.59 3.34
C ALA A 141 8.21 0.00 3.41
N ASP A 142 8.10 1.31 3.61
CA ASP A 142 6.81 2.01 3.66
C ASP A 142 6.07 1.96 2.32
N VAL A 143 6.75 2.12 1.18
CA VAL A 143 6.07 1.97 -0.12
C VAL A 143 5.63 0.52 -0.38
N ARG A 144 6.35 -0.47 0.13
CA ARG A 144 5.88 -1.86 0.10
C ARG A 144 4.57 -2.01 0.90
N GLU A 145 4.49 -1.46 2.10
CA GLU A 145 3.26 -1.48 2.90
C GLU A 145 2.13 -0.68 2.21
N ALA A 146 2.44 0.44 1.56
CA ALA A 146 1.48 1.20 0.75
C ALA A 146 0.86 0.36 -0.39
N ILE A 147 1.65 -0.51 -1.02
CA ILE A 147 1.16 -1.45 -2.05
C ILE A 147 0.22 -2.48 -1.42
N LYS A 148 0.62 -3.06 -0.29
CA LYS A 148 -0.11 -4.12 0.40
C LYS A 148 -1.41 -3.63 1.06
N SER A 149 -1.44 -2.38 1.56
CA SER A 149 -2.59 -1.81 2.26
C SER A 149 -3.23 -0.68 1.44
N PRO A 150 -4.28 -0.97 0.64
CA PRO A 150 -4.96 0.07 -0.13
C PRO A 150 -5.54 1.20 0.74
N ARG A 151 -6.03 0.87 1.93
CA ARG A 151 -6.61 1.81 2.89
C ARG A 151 -5.58 2.84 3.38
N ASP A 152 -4.35 2.39 3.65
CA ASP A 152 -3.31 3.20 4.28
C ASP A 152 -2.24 3.69 3.28
N THR A 153 -2.52 3.58 1.98
CA THR A 153 -1.59 3.99 0.92
C THR A 153 -1.05 5.41 1.14
N GLY A 154 -1.93 6.37 1.45
CA GLY A 154 -1.53 7.77 1.68
C GLY A 154 -0.61 7.92 2.89
N PHE A 155 -0.92 7.25 3.98
CA PHE A 155 -0.12 7.26 5.21
C PHE A 155 1.30 6.71 4.97
N PHE A 156 1.41 5.53 4.38
CA PHE A 156 2.72 4.93 4.12
C PHE A 156 3.52 5.71 3.08
N CYS A 157 2.88 6.21 2.01
CA CYS A 157 3.54 7.05 1.02
C CYS A 157 4.07 8.35 1.64
N TYR A 158 3.32 9.00 2.51
CA TYR A 158 3.76 10.20 3.19
C TYR A 158 4.93 9.92 4.16
N ARG A 159 4.83 8.84 4.95
CA ARG A 159 5.89 8.42 5.87
C ARG A 159 7.20 8.09 5.15
N ALA A 160 7.10 7.46 3.96
CA ALA A 160 8.26 7.22 3.11
C ALA A 160 8.99 8.52 2.75
N ILE A 161 8.23 9.56 2.34
CA ILE A 161 8.80 10.87 2.00
C ILE A 161 9.35 11.58 3.23
N GLU A 162 8.68 11.50 4.38
CA GLU A 162 9.18 12.05 5.65
C GLU A 162 10.52 11.42 6.03
N SER A 163 10.70 10.13 5.83
CA SER A 163 11.97 9.44 6.09
C SER A 163 13.12 10.04 5.26
N LEU A 164 12.88 10.26 3.96
CA LEU A 164 13.88 10.88 3.07
C LEU A 164 14.16 12.34 3.44
N LYS A 165 13.13 13.10 3.79
CA LYS A 165 13.27 14.47 4.28
C LYS A 165 14.10 14.51 5.57
N ASN A 166 13.88 13.56 6.50
CA ASN A 166 14.65 13.47 7.74
C ASN A 166 16.13 13.18 7.46
N CYS A 167 16.44 12.32 6.48
CA CYS A 167 17.83 12.13 6.03
C CYS A 167 18.46 13.43 5.53
N CYS A 168 17.72 14.18 4.70
CA CYS A 168 18.17 15.48 4.20
C CYS A 168 18.41 16.48 5.34
N ALA A 169 17.49 16.54 6.32
CA ALA A 169 17.65 17.42 7.49
C ALA A 169 18.90 17.04 8.30
N PHE A 170 19.09 15.76 8.59
CA PHE A 170 20.28 15.26 9.30
C PHE A 170 21.59 15.66 8.62
N ARG A 171 21.68 15.47 7.30
CA ARG A 171 22.86 15.86 6.50
C ARG A 171 23.15 17.37 6.50
N ASN A 172 22.13 18.18 6.73
CA ASN A 172 22.25 19.64 6.77
C ASN A 172 22.26 20.20 8.21
N HIS A 173 22.42 19.34 9.23
CA HIS A 173 22.44 19.72 10.64
C HIS A 173 21.17 20.50 11.09
N MET A 174 20.02 20.12 10.52
CA MET A 174 18.71 20.71 10.80
C MET A 174 17.87 19.76 11.66
N LEU A 175 16.97 20.30 12.47
CA LEU A 175 15.98 19.51 13.17
C LEU A 175 14.90 19.01 12.20
N PRO A 176 14.55 17.72 12.22
CA PRO A 176 13.54 17.17 11.32
C PRO A 176 12.16 17.83 11.46
N GLU A 177 11.78 18.28 12.65
CA GLU A 177 10.50 18.93 12.96
C GLU A 177 10.38 20.36 12.42
N ASP A 178 11.48 21.00 12.10
CA ASP A 178 11.49 22.36 11.57
C ASP A 178 10.89 22.43 10.16
N SER A 179 10.04 23.42 9.92
CA SER A 179 9.49 23.68 8.58
C SER A 179 10.56 23.91 7.52
N ALA A 180 11.70 24.49 7.91
CA ALA A 180 12.86 24.70 7.07
C ALA A 180 13.47 23.39 6.53
N SER A 181 13.29 22.26 7.24
CA SER A 181 13.74 20.94 6.76
C SER A 181 12.98 20.49 5.51
N TRP A 182 11.68 20.78 5.42
CA TRP A 182 10.87 20.54 4.22
C TRP A 182 11.26 21.45 3.06
N GLU A 183 11.57 22.71 3.34
CA GLU A 183 12.03 23.65 2.33
C GLU A 183 13.36 23.19 1.74
N ARG A 184 14.33 22.86 2.60
CA ARG A 184 15.63 22.33 2.20
C ARG A 184 15.51 21.05 1.37
N PHE A 185 14.64 20.12 1.76
CA PHE A 185 14.39 18.89 1.03
C PHE A 185 13.84 19.17 -0.37
N ARG A 186 12.86 20.07 -0.48
CA ARG A 186 12.25 20.46 -1.75
C ARG A 186 13.28 21.11 -2.69
N GLU A 187 14.08 22.02 -2.18
CA GLU A 187 15.14 22.69 -2.95
C GLU A 187 16.19 21.69 -3.44
N THR A 188 16.67 20.81 -2.55
CA THR A 188 17.73 19.84 -2.87
C THR A 188 17.32 18.89 -3.98
N TYR A 189 16.06 18.45 -4.00
CA TYR A 189 15.59 17.43 -4.95
C TYR A 189 14.60 17.99 -5.98
N SER A 190 14.41 19.30 -6.06
CA SER A 190 13.48 19.96 -6.98
C SER A 190 12.06 19.44 -6.88
N ILE A 191 11.58 19.24 -5.65
CA ILE A 191 10.23 18.74 -5.32
C ILE A 191 9.34 19.93 -4.99
N THR A 192 8.11 19.96 -5.53
CA THR A 192 7.17 21.05 -5.22
C THR A 192 6.41 20.79 -3.92
N LYS A 193 5.93 21.88 -3.30
CA LYS A 193 5.08 21.79 -2.11
C LYS A 193 3.76 21.06 -2.42
N GLU A 194 3.21 21.29 -3.60
CA GLU A 194 1.97 20.68 -4.08
C GLU A 194 2.07 19.16 -4.17
N GLN A 195 3.21 18.63 -4.64
CA GLN A 195 3.46 17.19 -4.69
C GLN A 195 3.39 16.55 -3.30
N ILE A 196 4.00 17.20 -2.30
CA ILE A 196 3.98 16.71 -0.91
C ILE A 196 2.57 16.83 -0.31
N MET A 197 1.92 17.99 -0.50
CA MET A 197 0.59 18.25 0.05
C MET A 197 -0.47 17.32 -0.52
N LYS A 198 -0.36 16.95 -1.80
CA LYS A 198 -1.23 15.97 -2.45
C LYS A 198 -1.23 14.62 -1.71
N ILE A 199 -0.06 14.17 -1.24
CA ILE A 199 0.07 12.91 -0.49
C ILE A 199 -0.38 13.10 0.96
N LYS A 200 0.04 14.21 1.59
CA LYS A 200 -0.24 14.53 2.99
C LYS A 200 -1.74 14.57 3.27
N MET A 201 -2.54 15.09 2.36
CA MET A 201 -3.99 15.19 2.51
C MET A 201 -4.66 13.83 2.80
N PHE A 202 -4.11 12.73 2.26
CA PHE A 202 -4.59 11.38 2.51
C PHE A 202 -3.89 10.67 3.68
N ALA A 203 -2.78 11.24 4.16
CA ALA A 203 -2.04 10.69 5.30
C ALA A 203 -2.59 11.17 6.65
N ASP A 204 -2.97 12.43 6.74
CA ASP A 204 -3.31 13.07 8.02
C ASP A 204 -4.51 12.39 8.71
N GLN A 205 -5.50 11.93 7.97
CA GLN A 205 -6.67 11.26 8.52
C GLN A 205 -6.32 9.91 9.15
N ALA A 206 -5.56 9.08 8.46
CA ALA A 206 -5.10 7.79 8.96
C ALA A 206 -4.15 7.96 10.16
N ARG A 207 -3.24 8.95 10.10
CA ARG A 207 -2.28 9.25 11.16
C ARG A 207 -2.93 9.63 12.49
N HIS A 208 -4.08 10.29 12.43
CA HIS A 208 -4.81 10.73 13.63
C HIS A 208 -5.91 9.76 14.08
N GLY A 209 -5.96 8.55 13.52
CA GLY A 209 -6.97 7.54 13.85
C GLY A 209 -8.39 7.93 13.46
N ASN A 210 -8.55 8.93 12.60
CA ASN A 210 -9.85 9.50 12.23
C ASN A 210 -10.47 8.76 11.04
N HIS A 211 -10.52 7.43 11.16
CA HIS A 211 -10.97 6.54 10.08
C HIS A 211 -12.43 6.76 9.66
N SER A 212 -13.28 7.30 10.56
CA SER A 212 -14.68 7.62 10.26
C SER A 212 -14.84 8.81 9.32
N LEU A 213 -13.85 9.71 9.24
CA LEU A 213 -13.83 10.88 8.37
C LEU A 213 -12.96 10.66 7.12
N ALA A 214 -12.20 9.57 7.08
CA ALA A 214 -11.36 9.23 5.94
C ALA A 214 -12.26 8.85 4.76
N GLN A 215 -12.30 9.68 3.75
CA GLN A 215 -12.93 9.30 2.48
C GLN A 215 -12.11 8.14 1.86
N PRO A 216 -12.77 7.07 1.41
CA PRO A 216 -12.07 5.99 0.72
C PRO A 216 -11.34 6.56 -0.49
N MET A 217 -10.07 6.24 -0.61
CA MET A 217 -9.26 6.66 -1.74
C MET A 217 -9.67 5.85 -2.97
N GLY A 218 -10.17 6.53 -4.02
CA GLY A 218 -10.47 5.88 -5.29
C GLY A 218 -9.19 5.44 -6.03
N ASP A 219 -9.31 4.46 -6.92
CA ASP A 219 -8.18 3.88 -7.67
C ASP A 219 -7.35 4.93 -8.41
N LYS A 220 -7.99 5.94 -9.02
CA LYS A 220 -7.32 7.03 -9.71
C LYS A 220 -6.47 7.88 -8.76
N GLN A 221 -7.02 8.21 -7.60
CA GLN A 221 -6.30 8.97 -6.57
C GLN A 221 -5.11 8.17 -6.03
N ARG A 222 -5.31 6.88 -5.78
CA ARG A 222 -4.26 5.96 -5.34
C ARG A 222 -3.12 5.87 -6.36
N ALA A 223 -3.45 5.70 -7.64
CA ALA A 223 -2.49 5.70 -8.73
C ALA A 223 -1.67 6.99 -8.80
N ASP A 224 -2.32 8.13 -8.62
CA ASP A 224 -1.67 9.45 -8.62
C ASP A 224 -0.73 9.65 -7.43
N ILE A 225 -1.11 9.17 -6.24
CA ILE A 225 -0.26 9.21 -5.04
C ILE A 225 0.96 8.33 -5.24
N PHE A 226 0.79 7.12 -5.75
CA PHE A 226 1.90 6.24 -6.06
C PHE A 226 2.89 6.87 -7.05
N LYS A 227 2.40 7.38 -8.18
CA LYS A 227 3.27 8.05 -9.17
C LYS A 227 4.06 9.18 -8.55
N THR A 228 3.39 10.01 -7.74
CA THR A 228 4.04 11.16 -7.09
C THR A 228 5.11 10.69 -6.10
N THR A 229 4.81 9.68 -5.29
CA THR A 229 5.75 9.11 -4.31
C THR A 229 6.96 8.48 -5.00
N TRP A 230 6.73 7.67 -6.05
CA TRP A 230 7.81 7.08 -6.84
C TRP A 230 8.71 8.13 -7.46
N ASN A 231 8.13 9.17 -8.05
CA ASN A 231 8.91 10.27 -8.63
C ASN A 231 9.80 10.96 -7.58
N ILE A 232 9.28 11.20 -6.39
CA ILE A 232 10.06 11.80 -5.28
C ILE A 232 11.22 10.88 -4.86
N ILE A 233 10.97 9.58 -4.69
CA ILE A 233 12.01 8.62 -4.34
C ILE A 233 13.03 8.49 -5.46
N ASN A 234 12.61 8.46 -6.72
CA ASN A 234 13.50 8.37 -7.87
C ASN A 234 14.45 9.58 -7.96
N VAL A 235 13.93 10.81 -7.80
CA VAL A 235 14.82 12.00 -7.81
C VAL A 235 15.76 12.03 -6.62
N TYR A 236 15.34 11.54 -5.45
CA TYR A 236 16.20 11.36 -4.31
C TYR A 236 17.37 10.42 -4.64
N ILE A 237 17.10 9.20 -5.15
CA ILE A 237 18.13 8.21 -5.48
C ILE A 237 19.07 8.73 -6.59
N LEU A 238 18.53 9.42 -7.61
CA LEU A 238 19.33 10.04 -8.67
C LEU A 238 20.26 11.14 -8.13
N GLY A 239 19.77 11.92 -7.16
CA GLY A 239 20.60 12.90 -6.44
C GLY A 239 21.76 12.24 -5.70
N GLU A 240 21.49 11.08 -5.08
CA GLU A 240 22.51 10.28 -4.39
C GLU A 240 23.60 9.75 -5.33
N ARG A 241 23.23 9.36 -6.55
CA ARG A 241 24.16 8.90 -7.59
C ARG A 241 25.10 10.02 -8.05
N LYS A 242 24.56 11.24 -8.28
CA LYS A 242 25.37 12.39 -8.71
C LYS A 242 26.41 12.82 -7.66
N GLY A 243 26.05 12.79 -6.39
CA GLY A 243 26.97 13.12 -5.30
C GLY A 243 28.15 12.13 -5.15
N GLN A 244 28.05 10.91 -5.68
CA GLN A 244 29.16 9.95 -5.73
C GLN A 244 30.19 10.32 -6.81
N ASN A 245 29.71 10.71 -7.99
CA ASN A 245 30.59 11.07 -9.13
C ASN A 245 31.38 12.36 -8.91
N GLN A 246 31.05 13.17 -7.91
CA GLN A 246 31.79 14.41 -7.55
C GLN A 246 32.82 14.16 -6.45
N ARG A 247 32.83 12.98 -5.82
CA ARG A 247 33.77 12.65 -4.72
C ARG A 247 34.82 11.59 -5.11
N SER A 248 34.72 11.05 -6.32
CA SER A 248 35.69 10.17 -6.97
C SER A 248 36.58 10.96 -7.91
#